data_238be7fdf04b60a481dcabe8dd15a70c
#
_entry.id   238be7fdf04b60a481dcabe8dd15a70c
#
_cell.length_a   1.000
_cell.length_b   1.000
_cell.length_c   1.000
_cell.angle_alpha   90.00
_cell.angle_beta   90.00
_cell.angle_gamma   90.00
#
_symmetry.space_group_name_H-M   'P 1'
#
loop_
_entity.id
_entity.type
_entity.pdbx_description
1 polymer ?
#
loop_
_entity_poly.entity_id
_entity_poly.type
_entity_poly.pdbx_seq_one_letter_code
_entity_poly.pdbx_strand_id
1 'polypeptide(L)'
;MIKAVIDTNVLVSAFWTKNRLSPTVRIANAIAQDMFMPVYSTEMISEYREVLSRTKFNFSAVEVNALVDHIVTHGELSEPAEVNAYFHDPDDKVFYCTAIAKESKLVTGNIKHYPHADFVVTPAQFCELLGI
;
A
#
# COMPACT_ATOMS: atom_id res chain seq x y z
N MET A 1 16.27 4.27 -5.05
CA MET A 1 15.00 4.71 -4.43
C MET A 1 14.35 3.53 -3.74
N ILE A 2 13.82 3.73 -2.55
CA ILE A 2 13.12 2.68 -1.82
C ILE A 2 11.85 2.27 -2.57
N LYS A 3 11.61 0.97 -2.65
CA LYS A 3 10.39 0.41 -3.27
C LYS A 3 9.47 -0.13 -2.19
N ALA A 4 8.17 0.06 -2.33
CA ALA A 4 7.21 -0.44 -1.37
C ALA A 4 5.86 -0.78 -1.99
N VAL A 5 5.30 -1.89 -1.53
CA VAL A 5 3.91 -2.27 -1.74
C VAL A 5 3.11 -1.71 -0.57
N ILE A 6 2.01 -1.03 -0.85
CA ILE A 6 1.17 -0.40 0.17
C ILE A 6 -0.12 -1.20 0.31
N ASP A 7 -0.33 -1.78 1.49
CA ASP A 7 -1.58 -2.50 1.78
C ASP A 7 -2.76 -1.53 1.74
N THR A 8 -3.89 -2.01 1.25
CA THR A 8 -5.10 -1.19 1.10
C THR A 8 -5.50 -0.49 2.41
N ASN A 9 -5.34 -1.14 3.55
CA ASN A 9 -5.71 -0.54 4.84
C ASN A 9 -4.94 0.75 5.14
N VAL A 10 -3.72 0.89 4.63
CA VAL A 10 -2.93 2.13 4.79
C VAL A 10 -3.60 3.27 4.02
N LEU A 11 -4.06 3.01 2.81
CA LEU A 11 -4.76 4.02 1.99
C LEU A 11 -6.12 4.36 2.60
N VAL A 12 -6.87 3.36 3.07
CA VAL A 12 -8.13 3.61 3.78
C VAL A 12 -7.90 4.54 4.96
N SER A 13 -6.89 4.25 5.78
CA SER A 13 -6.55 5.08 6.93
C SER A 13 -6.19 6.51 6.52
N ALA A 14 -5.42 6.67 5.45
CA ALA A 14 -4.99 7.99 4.98
C ALA A 14 -6.18 8.87 4.57
N PHE A 15 -7.19 8.29 3.91
CA PHE A 15 -8.39 9.02 3.53
C PHE A 15 -9.39 9.18 4.67
N TRP A 16 -9.38 8.27 5.63
CA TRP A 16 -10.32 8.26 6.75
C TRP A 16 -9.94 9.23 7.85
N THR A 17 -8.65 9.30 8.20
CA THR A 17 -8.19 10.07 9.37
C THR A 17 -8.26 11.58 9.11
N LYS A 18 -8.62 12.33 10.16
CA LYS A 18 -8.55 13.79 10.15
C LYS A 18 -7.18 14.31 10.62
N ASN A 19 -6.34 13.44 11.16
CA ASN A 19 -5.00 13.81 11.61
C ASN A 19 -4.03 13.85 10.44
N ARG A 20 -3.73 15.04 9.94
CA ARG A 20 -2.85 15.25 8.79
C ARG A 20 -1.39 14.89 9.07
N LEU A 21 -1.01 14.65 10.31
CA LEU A 21 0.34 14.21 10.71
C LEU A 21 0.43 12.70 10.88
N SER A 22 -0.66 11.98 10.67
CA SER A 22 -0.68 10.52 10.75
C SER A 22 0.34 9.91 9.77
N PRO A 23 1.03 8.83 10.15
CA PRO A 23 1.96 8.14 9.25
C PRO A 23 1.31 7.74 7.92
N THR A 24 0.06 7.31 7.92
CA THR A 24 -0.62 6.91 6.69
C THR A 24 -0.83 8.10 5.75
N VAL A 25 -1.16 9.27 6.29
CA VAL A 25 -1.30 10.50 5.49
C VAL A 25 0.06 10.91 4.91
N ARG A 26 1.12 10.84 5.72
CA ARG A 26 2.47 11.17 5.25
C ARG A 26 2.91 10.24 4.12
N ILE A 27 2.53 8.95 4.18
CA ILE A 27 2.81 7.99 3.11
C ILE A 27 2.02 8.36 1.85
N ALA A 28 0.74 8.69 1.95
CA ALA A 28 -0.05 9.10 0.79
C ALA A 28 0.54 10.35 0.13
N ASN A 29 0.98 11.32 0.92
CA ASN A 29 1.67 12.51 0.41
C ASN A 29 3.00 12.15 -0.25
N ALA A 30 3.75 11.21 0.32
CA ALA A 30 5.01 10.74 -0.24
C ALA A 30 4.82 10.05 -1.60
N ILE A 31 3.71 9.32 -1.77
CA ILE A 31 3.33 8.76 -3.09
C ILE A 31 3.15 9.89 -4.09
N ALA A 32 2.34 10.89 -3.75
CA ALA A 32 2.05 12.01 -4.64
C ALA A 32 3.30 12.83 -4.99
N GLN A 33 4.29 12.87 -4.11
CA GLN A 33 5.54 13.61 -4.30
C GLN A 33 6.68 12.74 -4.83
N ASP A 34 6.40 11.51 -5.20
CA ASP A 34 7.39 10.56 -5.75
C ASP A 34 8.61 10.36 -4.84
N MET A 35 8.38 10.31 -3.52
CA MET A 35 9.45 10.14 -2.53
C MET A 35 9.93 8.69 -2.43
N PHE A 36 9.17 7.76 -2.94
CA PHE A 36 9.55 6.35 -3.06
C PHE A 36 8.85 5.75 -4.28
N MET A 37 9.25 4.55 -4.66
CA MET A 37 8.67 3.86 -5.82
C MET A 37 7.56 2.92 -5.33
N PRO A 38 6.27 3.26 -5.53
CA PRO A 38 5.21 2.31 -5.23
C PRO A 38 5.25 1.14 -6.22
N VAL A 39 5.21 -0.07 -5.67
CA VAL A 39 5.14 -1.30 -6.47
C VAL A 39 3.71 -1.82 -6.41
N TYR A 40 3.17 -2.22 -7.53
CA TYR A 40 1.78 -2.68 -7.59
C TYR A 40 1.63 -3.82 -8.58
N SER A 41 0.59 -4.62 -8.36
CA SER A 41 0.09 -5.58 -9.34
C SER A 41 -1.29 -5.14 -9.82
N THR A 42 -1.74 -5.70 -10.93
CA THR A 42 -3.07 -5.40 -11.47
C THR A 42 -4.17 -5.72 -10.46
N GLU A 43 -4.03 -6.83 -9.74
CA GLU A 43 -5.01 -7.23 -8.71
C GLU A 43 -5.08 -6.23 -7.57
N MET A 44 -3.92 -5.69 -7.14
CA MET A 44 -3.87 -4.66 -6.09
C MET A 44 -4.62 -3.39 -6.52
N ILE A 45 -4.43 -2.96 -7.76
CA ILE A 45 -5.12 -1.76 -8.26
C ILE A 45 -6.63 -1.97 -8.28
N SER A 46 -7.10 -3.15 -8.69
CA SER A 46 -8.51 -3.49 -8.64
C SER A 46 -9.06 -3.44 -7.22
N GLU A 47 -8.30 -3.95 -6.24
CA GLU A 47 -8.70 -3.88 -4.84
C GLU A 47 -8.72 -2.44 -4.31
N TYR A 48 -7.70 -1.63 -4.62
CA TYR A 48 -7.70 -0.23 -4.22
C TYR A 48 -8.98 0.47 -4.69
N ARG A 49 -9.31 0.32 -5.98
CA ARG A 49 -10.48 0.99 -6.57
C ARG A 49 -11.78 0.48 -5.95
N GLU A 50 -11.90 -0.83 -5.73
CA GLU A 50 -13.11 -1.41 -5.14
C GLU A 50 -13.28 -0.94 -3.70
N VAL A 51 -12.26 -1.07 -2.86
CA VAL A 51 -12.36 -0.76 -1.44
C VAL A 51 -12.55 0.74 -1.21
N LEU A 52 -11.75 1.57 -1.89
CA LEU A 52 -11.77 3.02 -1.68
C LEU A 52 -13.01 3.70 -2.25
N SER A 53 -13.77 3.01 -3.11
CA SER A 53 -15.03 3.51 -3.65
C SER A 53 -16.27 3.05 -2.87
N ARG A 54 -16.09 2.28 -1.80
CA ARG A 54 -17.24 1.80 -1.01
C ARG A 54 -18.01 2.96 -0.42
N THR A 55 -19.33 2.93 -0.58
CA THR A 55 -20.22 4.02 -0.14
C THR A 55 -20.11 4.29 1.36
N LYS A 56 -19.82 3.26 2.16
CA LYS A 56 -19.70 3.42 3.62
C LYS A 56 -18.57 4.37 4.04
N PHE A 57 -17.55 4.54 3.21
CA PHE A 57 -16.44 5.45 3.51
C PHE A 57 -16.72 6.88 3.07
N ASN A 58 -17.49 7.04 2.01
CA ASN A 58 -17.81 8.36 1.44
C ASN A 58 -16.56 9.20 1.12
N PHE A 59 -15.51 8.56 0.62
CA PHE A 59 -14.30 9.26 0.20
C PHE A 59 -14.52 10.01 -1.11
N SER A 60 -13.80 11.11 -1.31
CA SER A 60 -13.84 11.85 -2.58
C SER A 60 -13.34 10.97 -3.73
N ALA A 61 -14.22 10.70 -4.71
CA ALA A 61 -13.86 9.91 -5.88
C ALA A 61 -12.73 10.58 -6.67
N VAL A 62 -12.70 11.90 -6.74
CA VAL A 62 -11.65 12.65 -7.44
C VAL A 62 -10.30 12.42 -6.77
N GLU A 63 -10.23 12.52 -5.44
CA GLU A 63 -8.98 12.34 -4.70
C GLU A 63 -8.51 10.89 -4.74
N VAL A 64 -9.41 9.93 -4.58
CA VAL A 64 -9.09 8.50 -4.65
C VAL A 64 -8.53 8.15 -6.02
N ASN A 65 -9.22 8.54 -7.08
CA ASN A 65 -8.78 8.24 -8.45
C ASN A 65 -7.45 8.91 -8.76
N ALA A 66 -7.23 10.14 -8.29
CA ALA A 66 -5.97 10.83 -8.49
C ALA A 66 -4.80 10.07 -7.87
N LEU A 67 -4.96 9.56 -6.64
CA LEU A 67 -3.91 8.80 -5.99
C LEU A 67 -3.65 7.47 -6.68
N VAL A 68 -4.70 6.71 -6.99
CA VAL A 68 -4.55 5.40 -7.64
C VAL A 68 -3.97 5.56 -9.04
N ASP A 69 -4.43 6.54 -9.82
CA ASP A 69 -3.88 6.81 -11.15
C ASP A 69 -2.40 7.21 -11.06
N HIS A 70 -2.02 7.96 -10.03
CA HIS A 70 -0.62 8.34 -9.82
C HIS A 70 0.26 7.10 -9.56
N ILE A 71 -0.23 6.17 -8.73
CA ILE A 71 0.47 4.91 -8.47
C ILE A 71 0.69 4.14 -9.78
N VAL A 72 -0.34 4.03 -10.60
CA VAL A 72 -0.24 3.32 -11.89
C VAL A 72 0.73 4.02 -12.85
N THR A 73 0.69 5.35 -12.91
CA THR A 73 1.50 6.12 -13.85
C THR A 73 2.97 6.20 -13.44
N HIS A 74 3.24 6.37 -12.15
CA HIS A 74 4.59 6.61 -11.63
C HIS A 74 5.19 5.42 -10.90
N GLY A 75 4.38 4.41 -10.56
CA GLY A 75 4.84 3.21 -9.86
C GLY A 75 5.41 2.16 -10.80
N GLU A 76 5.78 1.03 -10.21
CA GLU A 76 6.35 -0.10 -10.93
C GLU A 76 5.39 -1.29 -10.90
N LEU A 77 4.98 -1.75 -12.08
CA LEU A 77 4.14 -2.94 -12.22
C LEU A 77 4.95 -4.20 -11.94
N SER A 78 4.38 -5.10 -11.15
CA SER A 78 5.01 -6.37 -10.77
C SER A 78 4.01 -7.51 -10.87
N GLU A 79 4.47 -8.66 -11.36
CA GLU A 79 3.71 -9.89 -11.26
C GLU A 79 3.98 -10.51 -9.89
N PRO A 80 2.94 -10.97 -9.14
CA PRO A 80 3.16 -11.61 -7.84
C PRO A 80 4.02 -12.88 -7.98
N ALA A 81 5.00 -13.03 -7.07
CA ALA A 81 5.76 -14.26 -6.97
C ALA A 81 4.90 -15.37 -6.35
N GLU A 82 5.22 -16.62 -6.64
CA GLU A 82 4.58 -17.73 -5.95
C GLU A 82 5.29 -17.98 -4.62
N VAL A 83 4.48 -18.06 -3.55
CA VAL A 83 4.99 -18.28 -2.19
C VAL A 83 4.16 -19.35 -1.51
N ASN A 84 4.84 -20.34 -0.95
CA ASN A 84 4.19 -21.40 -0.19
C ASN A 84 4.05 -20.97 1.28
N ALA A 85 3.04 -20.17 1.56
CA ALA A 85 2.74 -19.67 2.90
C ALA A 85 1.22 -19.64 3.11
N TYR A 86 0.82 -19.78 4.37
CA TYR A 86 -0.59 -19.73 4.74
C TYR A 86 -1.02 -18.28 4.99
N PHE A 87 -2.16 -17.89 4.44
CA PHE A 87 -2.78 -16.59 4.68
C PHE A 87 -4.25 -16.80 5.08
N HIS A 88 -4.66 -16.14 6.15
CA HIS A 88 -6.05 -16.13 6.57
C HIS A 88 -6.95 -15.56 5.47
N ASP A 89 -6.52 -14.47 4.86
CA ASP A 89 -7.24 -13.80 3.79
C ASP A 89 -6.42 -13.95 2.50
N PRO A 90 -6.99 -14.60 1.47
CA PRO A 90 -6.30 -14.73 0.18
C PRO A 90 -5.88 -13.40 -0.43
N ASP A 91 -6.63 -12.31 -0.13
CA ASP A 91 -6.31 -10.98 -0.65
C ASP A 91 -4.97 -10.47 -0.11
N ASP A 92 -4.64 -10.80 1.15
CA ASP A 92 -3.36 -10.41 1.75
C ASP A 92 -2.18 -11.07 1.03
N LYS A 93 -2.37 -12.27 0.51
CA LYS A 93 -1.32 -13.00 -0.22
C LYS A 93 -0.82 -12.22 -1.43
N VAL A 94 -1.70 -11.55 -2.15
CA VAL A 94 -1.33 -10.77 -3.35
C VAL A 94 -0.32 -9.70 -3.00
N PHE A 95 -0.54 -8.95 -1.91
CA PHE A 95 0.38 -7.89 -1.47
C PHE A 95 1.75 -8.45 -1.11
N TYR A 96 1.78 -9.52 -0.34
CA TYR A 96 3.01 -10.17 0.09
C TYR A 96 3.83 -10.69 -1.11
N CYS A 97 3.16 -11.40 -2.02
CA CYS A 97 3.81 -11.96 -3.19
C CYS A 97 4.30 -10.90 -4.17
N THR A 98 3.55 -9.79 -4.29
CA THR A 98 3.98 -8.65 -5.12
C THR A 98 5.24 -8.01 -4.54
N ALA A 99 5.31 -7.87 -3.21
CA ALA A 99 6.49 -7.32 -2.55
C ALA A 99 7.73 -8.19 -2.76
N ILE A 100 7.59 -9.52 -2.60
CA ILE A 100 8.70 -10.45 -2.79
C ILE A 100 9.23 -10.39 -4.22
N ALA A 101 8.36 -10.32 -5.22
CA ALA A 101 8.75 -10.32 -6.63
C ALA A 101 9.70 -9.17 -6.99
N LYS A 102 9.64 -8.05 -6.28
CA LYS A 102 10.47 -6.87 -6.55
C LYS A 102 11.38 -6.50 -5.39
N GLU A 103 11.54 -7.40 -4.42
CA GLU A 103 12.38 -7.17 -3.24
C GLU A 103 12.05 -5.83 -2.58
N SER A 104 10.75 -5.53 -2.46
CA SER A 104 10.26 -4.27 -1.90
C SER A 104 9.75 -4.45 -0.48
N LYS A 105 9.60 -3.33 0.24
CA LYS A 105 8.90 -3.34 1.53
C LYS A 105 7.42 -3.60 1.31
N LEU A 106 6.77 -4.16 2.32
CA LEU A 106 5.32 -4.25 2.40
C LEU A 106 4.90 -3.41 3.60
N VAL A 107 4.15 -2.34 3.34
CA VAL A 107 3.68 -1.42 4.38
C VAL A 107 2.24 -1.77 4.72
N THR A 108 2.00 -2.15 5.97
CA THR A 108 0.67 -2.57 6.42
C THR A 108 0.38 -2.10 7.84
N GLY A 109 -0.88 -1.77 8.11
CA GLY A 109 -1.36 -1.53 9.47
C GLY A 109 -1.60 -2.80 10.28
N ASN A 110 -1.55 -3.98 9.63
CA ASN A 110 -1.84 -5.28 10.25
C ASN A 110 -0.69 -6.26 10.03
N ILE A 111 0.46 -6.01 10.64
CA ILE A 111 1.64 -6.86 10.49
C ILE A 111 1.32 -8.33 10.82
N LYS A 112 0.47 -8.56 11.82
CA LYS A 112 0.13 -9.91 12.27
C LYS A 112 -0.64 -10.75 11.23
N HIS A 113 -1.21 -10.12 10.20
CA HIS A 113 -1.90 -10.82 9.12
C HIS A 113 -0.92 -11.46 8.12
N TYR A 114 0.36 -11.12 8.22
CA TYR A 114 1.38 -11.58 7.29
C TYR A 114 2.38 -12.51 7.98
N PRO A 115 3.03 -13.40 7.22
CA PRO A 115 4.17 -14.14 7.76
C PRO A 115 5.24 -13.19 8.28
N HIS A 116 5.89 -13.53 9.39
CA HIS A 116 6.94 -12.69 9.95
C HIS A 116 8.11 -12.56 8.95
N ALA A 117 8.44 -11.32 8.62
CA ALA A 117 9.54 -11.03 7.70
C ALA A 117 9.99 -9.58 7.89
N ASP A 118 11.29 -9.34 7.70
CA ASP A 118 11.88 -8.02 7.90
C ASP A 118 11.35 -6.96 6.92
N PHE A 119 10.88 -7.40 5.74
CA PHE A 119 10.35 -6.45 4.75
C PHE A 119 8.92 -6.00 5.05
N VAL A 120 8.21 -6.66 5.97
CA VAL A 120 6.87 -6.26 6.38
C VAL A 120 6.99 -5.24 7.51
N VAL A 121 6.55 -4.02 7.26
CA VAL A 121 6.75 -2.87 8.17
C VAL A 121 5.45 -2.12 8.43
N THR A 122 5.38 -1.43 9.56
CA THR A 122 4.26 -0.55 9.87
C THR A 122 4.37 0.77 9.11
N PRO A 123 3.27 1.54 8.98
CA PRO A 123 3.35 2.88 8.41
C PRO A 123 4.38 3.78 9.12
N ALA A 124 4.42 3.74 10.46
CA ALA A 124 5.39 4.55 11.22
C ALA A 124 6.84 4.16 10.90
N GLN A 125 7.11 2.85 10.85
CA GLN A 125 8.44 2.36 10.49
C GLN A 125 8.84 2.78 9.07
N PHE A 126 7.88 2.75 8.14
CA PHE A 126 8.17 3.16 6.77
C PHE A 126 8.45 4.67 6.68
N CYS A 127 7.72 5.49 7.42
CA CYS A 127 8.02 6.91 7.52
C CYS A 127 9.45 7.16 8.01
N GLU A 128 9.91 6.40 9.02
CA GLU A 128 11.29 6.49 9.49
C GLU A 128 12.29 6.15 8.38
N LEU A 129 12.01 5.09 7.61
CA LEU A 129 12.87 4.70 6.48
C LEU A 129 12.96 5.80 5.43
N LEU A 130 11.89 6.55 5.21
CA LEU A 130 11.85 7.67 4.25
C LEU A 130 12.40 8.96 4.83
N GLY A 131 12.56 9.06 6.14
CA GLY A 131 13.00 10.30 6.79
C GLY A 131 11.91 11.37 6.85
N ILE A 132 10.68 10.93 6.98
CA ILE A 132 9.53 11.84 7.02
C ILE A 132 8.76 11.75 8.32
#